data_e69e04efe1e0b9e6a84a6bbc872c6b08
#
_entry.id   e69e04efe1e0b9e6a84a6bbc872c6b08
#
_cell.length_a   1.000
_cell.length_b   1.000
_cell.length_c   1.000
_cell.angle_alpha   90.00
_cell.angle_beta   90.00
_cell.angle_gamma   90.00
#
_symmetry.space_group_name_H-M   'P 1'
#
loop_
_entity.id
_entity.type
_entity.pdbx_description
1 polymer ?
#
loop_
_entity_poly.entity_id
_entity_poly.type
_entity_poly.pdbx_seq_one_letter_code
_entity_poly.pdbx_strand_id
1 'polypeptide(L)'
;MLTKLSKTNEINKMKIEESSSVETNDFKVMIYPSSRPFTPKEAMVVSERLYDFLSSWNYHGKAVSSSFKIEKNQFIVICIDEEQVSPGGCALDKLSDLLKSLDSEFGFDLLNRMKVTYVEKGETKTVGL
;
A
#
# COMPACT_ATOMS: atom_id res chain seq x y z
N MET A 1 -12.89 -3.80 8.91
CA MET A 1 -12.07 -3.64 8.44
C MET A 1 -11.25 -2.62 8.52
N LEU A 2 -11.68 -1.65 8.65
CA LEU A 2 -10.84 -0.72 8.97
C LEU A 2 -10.12 -1.01 10.17
N THR A 3 -10.59 -1.97 10.94
CA THR A 3 -9.85 -2.48 12.05
C THR A 3 -8.50 -2.91 11.65
N LYS A 4 -8.41 -3.58 10.52
CA LYS A 4 -7.12 -4.00 10.04
C LYS A 4 -6.27 -2.79 9.74
N LEU A 5 -6.85 -1.78 9.16
CA LEU A 5 -6.13 -0.61 8.82
C LEU A 5 -5.66 0.16 10.03
N SER A 6 -6.52 0.36 11.01
CA SER A 6 -6.12 1.01 12.21
C SER A 6 -5.02 0.29 12.90
N LYS A 7 -5.17 -1.02 12.95
CA LYS A 7 -4.18 -1.84 13.55
C LYS A 7 -2.87 -1.69 12.85
N THR A 8 -2.90 -1.57 11.55
CA THR A 8 -1.68 -1.41 10.79
C THR A 8 -0.96 -0.15 11.16
N ASN A 9 -1.66 0.94 11.36
CA ASN A 9 -1.02 2.17 11.75
C ASN A 9 -0.37 2.05 13.10
N GLU A 10 -1.03 1.42 14.03
CA GLU A 10 -0.46 1.24 15.35
C GLU A 10 0.70 0.30 15.33
N ILE A 11 0.58 -0.74 14.54
CA ILE A 11 1.66 -1.70 14.43
C ILE A 11 2.88 -1.06 13.84
N ASN A 12 2.72 -0.22 12.84
CA ASN A 12 3.87 0.44 12.26
C ASN A 12 4.56 1.32 13.28
N LYS A 13 3.81 2.03 14.10
CA LYS A 13 4.38 2.82 15.11
C LYS A 13 5.13 1.99 16.10
N MET A 14 4.54 0.89 16.50
CA MET A 14 5.19 0.03 17.46
C MET A 14 6.44 -0.59 16.90
N LYS A 15 6.39 -0.97 15.65
CA LYS A 15 7.57 -1.54 15.03
C LYS A 15 8.71 -0.56 14.99
N ILE A 16 8.42 0.68 14.77
CA ILE A 16 9.45 1.67 14.75
C ILE A 16 10.08 1.78 16.12
N GLU A 17 9.28 1.73 17.17
CA GLU A 17 9.79 1.81 18.51
C GLU A 17 10.61 0.60 18.87
N GLU A 18 10.23 -0.54 18.32
CA GLU A 18 10.95 -1.75 18.61
C GLU A 18 11.91 -2.08 17.52
N SER A 19 12.31 -1.13 16.77
CA SER A 19 13.11 -1.38 15.60
C SER A 19 14.37 -2.13 15.87
N SER A 20 14.89 -1.99 17.04
CA SER A 20 16.10 -2.72 17.35
C SER A 20 15.85 -4.21 17.26
N SER A 21 14.62 -4.65 17.51
CA SER A 21 14.34 -6.05 17.51
C SER A 21 13.67 -6.52 16.24
N VAL A 22 13.22 -5.60 15.40
CA VAL A 22 12.54 -6.01 14.16
C VAL A 22 13.16 -5.39 12.96
N GLU A 23 14.41 -5.05 13.08
CA GLU A 23 15.11 -4.40 11.97
C GLU A 23 15.26 -5.34 10.79
N THR A 24 14.99 -6.62 10.94
CA THR A 24 15.11 -7.53 9.83
C THR A 24 13.89 -7.52 8.92
N ASN A 25 12.80 -6.90 9.36
CA ASN A 25 11.61 -6.85 8.54
C ASN A 25 11.83 -5.95 7.35
N ASP A 26 11.49 -6.46 6.18
CA ASP A 26 11.60 -5.69 4.96
C ASP A 26 10.21 -5.24 4.55
N PHE A 27 10.07 -3.97 4.29
CA PHE A 27 8.80 -3.39 3.88
C PHE A 27 8.95 -2.65 2.57
N LYS A 28 7.92 -2.72 1.76
CA LYS A 28 7.82 -1.88 0.58
C LYS A 28 6.61 -0.99 0.81
N VAL A 29 6.80 0.31 0.70
CA VAL A 29 5.72 1.27 0.87
C VAL A 29 5.53 1.99 -0.44
N MET A 30 4.34 1.88 -1.01
CA MET A 30 4.02 2.52 -2.27
C MET A 30 3.01 3.61 -1.99
N ILE A 31 3.32 4.81 -2.46
CA ILE A 31 2.48 5.97 -2.25
C ILE A 31 1.95 6.44 -3.59
N TYR A 32 0.64 6.56 -3.66
CA TYR A 32 -0.03 6.98 -4.89
C TYR A 32 -0.79 8.28 -4.61
N PRO A 33 -0.18 9.43 -4.87
CA PRO A 33 -0.88 10.70 -4.65
C PRO A 33 -1.94 10.90 -5.74
N SER A 34 -3.11 11.31 -5.34
CA SER A 34 -4.14 11.68 -6.29
C SER A 34 -3.92 13.12 -6.72
N SER A 35 -4.32 13.44 -7.94
CA SER A 35 -4.20 14.80 -8.43
C SER A 35 -5.16 15.76 -7.72
N ARG A 36 -6.13 15.21 -7.01
CA ARG A 36 -7.10 16.02 -6.27
C ARG A 36 -7.58 15.22 -5.06
N PRO A 37 -8.14 15.88 -4.07
CA PRO A 37 -8.67 15.14 -2.92
C PRO A 37 -9.84 14.26 -3.34
N PHE A 38 -10.02 13.16 -2.63
CA PHE A 38 -11.15 12.27 -2.85
C PHE A 38 -12.40 12.88 -2.21
N THR A 39 -13.52 12.76 -2.87
CA THR A 39 -14.78 13.06 -2.21
C THR A 39 -15.05 11.93 -1.21
N PRO A 40 -15.95 12.14 -0.23
CA PRO A 40 -16.25 11.07 0.72
C PRO A 40 -16.71 9.79 0.04
N LYS A 41 -17.48 9.91 -1.02
CA LYS A 41 -17.97 8.75 -1.74
C LYS A 41 -16.82 8.05 -2.46
N GLU A 42 -15.93 8.83 -3.07
CA GLU A 42 -14.78 8.26 -3.75
C GLU A 42 -13.86 7.55 -2.78
N ALA A 43 -13.63 8.15 -1.63
CA ALA A 43 -12.78 7.52 -0.62
C ALA A 43 -13.36 6.19 -0.18
N MET A 44 -14.68 6.11 -0.10
CA MET A 44 -15.34 4.88 0.28
C MET A 44 -15.14 3.81 -0.79
N VAL A 45 -15.33 4.17 -2.05
CA VAL A 45 -15.16 3.23 -3.15
C VAL A 45 -13.72 2.75 -3.23
N VAL A 46 -12.78 3.68 -3.11
CA VAL A 46 -11.36 3.33 -3.15
C VAL A 46 -11.03 2.36 -2.03
N SER A 47 -11.51 2.66 -0.83
CA SER A 47 -11.24 1.81 0.32
C SER A 47 -11.81 0.41 0.14
N GLU A 48 -13.01 0.31 -0.38
CA GLU A 48 -13.63 -0.99 -0.59
C GLU A 48 -12.86 -1.81 -1.61
N ARG A 49 -12.48 -1.19 -2.71
CA ARG A 49 -11.78 -1.92 -3.75
C ARG A 49 -10.39 -2.35 -3.31
N LEU A 50 -9.71 -1.50 -2.56
CA LEU A 50 -8.40 -1.87 -2.04
C LEU A 50 -8.51 -2.97 -1.01
N TYR A 51 -9.48 -2.88 -0.13
CA TYR A 51 -9.67 -3.91 0.88
C TYR A 51 -9.93 -5.25 0.22
N ASP A 52 -10.82 -5.29 -0.75
CA ASP A 52 -11.16 -6.53 -1.43
C ASP A 52 -9.95 -7.10 -2.14
N PHE A 53 -9.20 -6.26 -2.82
CA PHE A 53 -8.03 -6.72 -3.55
C PHE A 53 -6.96 -7.25 -2.60
N LEU A 54 -6.62 -6.49 -1.59
CA LEU A 54 -5.53 -6.89 -0.69
C LEU A 54 -5.89 -8.10 0.13
N SER A 55 -7.17 -8.28 0.43
CA SER A 55 -7.61 -9.41 1.23
C SER A 55 -7.40 -10.75 0.53
N SER A 56 -7.38 -10.75 -0.80
CA SER A 56 -7.20 -11.97 -1.56
C SER A 56 -5.94 -11.96 -2.40
N TRP A 57 -5.09 -10.97 -2.21
CA TRP A 57 -3.88 -10.83 -3.01
C TRP A 57 -2.89 -11.93 -2.64
N ASN A 58 -2.39 -12.62 -3.66
CA ASN A 58 -1.43 -13.67 -3.40
C ASN A 58 -0.38 -13.69 -4.51
N TYR A 59 0.71 -14.39 -4.25
CA TYR A 59 1.80 -14.53 -5.19
C TYR A 59 2.26 -15.97 -5.08
N HIS A 60 2.11 -16.71 -6.16
CA HIS A 60 2.43 -18.14 -6.19
C HIS A 60 1.70 -18.91 -5.09
N GLY A 61 0.43 -18.57 -4.88
CA GLY A 61 -0.40 -19.27 -3.92
C GLY A 61 -0.21 -18.89 -2.47
N LYS A 62 0.68 -17.93 -2.20
CA LYS A 62 0.89 -17.47 -0.84
C LYS A 62 0.34 -16.07 -0.67
N ALA A 63 -0.33 -15.85 0.45
CA ALA A 63 -0.92 -14.55 0.71
C ALA A 63 0.15 -13.48 0.85
N VAL A 64 -0.07 -12.34 0.21
CA VAL A 64 0.81 -11.19 0.36
C VAL A 64 0.35 -10.43 1.59
N SER A 65 1.26 -10.25 2.53
CA SER A 65 0.96 -9.52 3.75
C SER A 65 1.00 -8.03 3.43
N SER A 66 -0.16 -7.41 3.37
CA SER A 66 -0.24 -6.03 2.93
C SER A 66 -1.35 -5.30 3.63
N SER A 67 -1.27 -3.99 3.60
CA SER A 67 -2.29 -3.13 4.16
C SER A 67 -2.28 -1.81 3.41
N PHE A 68 -3.32 -1.02 3.61
CA PHE A 68 -3.39 0.28 2.97
C PHE A 68 -4.00 1.28 3.92
N LYS A 69 -3.79 2.56 3.60
CA LYS A 69 -4.54 3.62 4.24
C LYS A 69 -4.63 4.80 3.28
N ILE A 70 -5.60 5.65 3.53
CA ILE A 70 -5.75 6.88 2.78
C ILE A 70 -5.34 8.01 3.70
N GLU A 71 -4.31 8.77 3.29
CA GLU A 71 -3.78 9.86 4.08
C GLU A 71 -4.27 11.18 3.51
N LYS A 72 -4.68 12.05 4.40
CA LYS A 72 -5.09 13.41 4.02
C LYS A 72 -6.08 13.43 2.88
N ASN A 73 -6.85 12.36 2.78
CA ASN A 73 -7.91 12.26 1.78
C ASN A 73 -7.41 12.43 0.35
N GLN A 74 -6.14 12.18 0.11
CA GLN A 74 -5.57 12.40 -1.21
C GLN A 74 -4.45 11.43 -1.56
N PHE A 75 -3.94 10.67 -0.58
CA PHE A 75 -2.82 9.77 -0.81
C PHE A 75 -3.22 8.35 -0.47
N ILE A 76 -3.00 7.43 -1.39
CA ILE A 76 -3.17 6.02 -1.11
C ILE A 76 -1.80 5.48 -0.74
N VAL A 77 -1.69 4.89 0.44
CA VAL A 77 -0.44 4.31 0.91
C VAL A 77 -0.64 2.82 1.05
N ILE A 78 0.18 2.05 0.37
CA ILE A 78 0.10 0.59 0.42
C ILE A 78 1.41 0.08 0.97
N CYS A 79 1.32 -0.71 2.03
CA CYS A 79 2.49 -1.25 2.70
C CYS A 79 2.49 -2.77 2.51
N ILE A 80 3.61 -3.30 2.05
CA ILE A 80 3.78 -4.73 1.85
C ILE A 80 4.89 -5.21 2.76
N ASP A 81 4.58 -6.20 3.56
CA ASP A 81 5.58 -6.85 4.40
C ASP A 81 6.20 -7.94 3.54
N GLU A 82 7.43 -7.72 3.11
CA GLU A 82 8.10 -8.65 2.21
C GLU A 82 8.94 -9.68 2.93
N GLU A 83 8.81 -9.76 4.22
CA GLU A 83 9.60 -10.72 4.99
C GLU A 83 9.32 -12.16 4.57
N GLN A 84 8.07 -12.49 4.36
CA GLN A 84 7.70 -13.84 3.99
C GLN A 84 7.41 -14.00 2.51
N VAL A 85 6.77 -13.02 1.93
CA VAL A 85 6.40 -13.05 0.52
C VAL A 85 6.75 -11.73 -0.11
N SER A 86 7.62 -11.78 -1.11
CA SER A 86 7.98 -10.58 -1.85
C SER A 86 7.31 -10.69 -3.22
N PRO A 87 6.20 -9.98 -3.45
CA PRO A 87 5.45 -10.16 -4.68
C PRO A 87 6.25 -9.71 -5.89
N GLY A 88 6.24 -10.53 -6.92
CA GLY A 88 6.93 -10.19 -8.15
C GLY A 88 6.04 -9.44 -9.12
N GLY A 89 6.54 -9.30 -10.35
CA GLY A 89 5.90 -8.46 -11.35
C GLY A 89 4.45 -8.78 -11.61
N CYS A 90 4.12 -10.06 -11.72
CA CYS A 90 2.73 -10.44 -11.99
C CYS A 90 1.78 -9.96 -10.91
N ALA A 91 2.18 -10.12 -9.65
CA ALA A 91 1.33 -9.71 -8.55
C ALA A 91 1.22 -8.20 -8.49
N LEU A 92 2.32 -7.50 -8.73
CA LEU A 92 2.31 -6.05 -8.72
C LEU A 92 1.51 -5.48 -9.90
N ASP A 93 1.53 -6.19 -11.03
CA ASP A 93 0.73 -5.78 -12.17
C ASP A 93 -0.76 -5.80 -11.87
N LYS A 94 -1.20 -6.74 -11.06
CA LYS A 94 -2.61 -6.80 -10.68
C LYS A 94 -3.00 -5.59 -9.85
N LEU A 95 -2.11 -5.16 -8.97
CA LEU A 95 -2.36 -3.95 -8.22
C LEU A 95 -2.40 -2.75 -9.15
N SER A 96 -1.48 -2.68 -10.09
CA SER A 96 -1.46 -1.60 -11.06
C SER A 96 -2.75 -1.57 -11.89
N ASP A 97 -3.26 -2.74 -12.25
CA ASP A 97 -4.51 -2.80 -13.01
C ASP A 97 -5.66 -2.23 -12.20
N LEU A 98 -5.70 -2.51 -10.91
CA LEU A 98 -6.74 -1.95 -10.06
C LEU A 98 -6.63 -0.44 -10.04
N LEU A 99 -5.42 0.09 -9.88
CA LEU A 99 -5.23 1.53 -9.81
C LEU A 99 -5.52 2.19 -11.15
N LYS A 100 -5.21 1.51 -12.25
CA LYS A 100 -5.57 2.01 -13.57
C LYS A 100 -7.08 2.13 -13.72
N SER A 101 -7.81 1.17 -13.18
CA SER A 101 -9.26 1.22 -13.27
C SER A 101 -9.82 2.38 -12.46
N LEU A 102 -9.21 2.67 -11.31
CA LEU A 102 -9.63 3.81 -10.51
C LEU A 102 -9.31 5.12 -11.23
N ASP A 103 -8.14 5.19 -11.86
CA ASP A 103 -7.77 6.37 -12.63
C ASP A 103 -8.73 6.59 -13.79
N SER A 104 -9.09 5.51 -14.46
CA SER A 104 -9.98 5.58 -15.59
C SER A 104 -11.38 6.00 -15.18
N GLU A 105 -11.81 5.54 -14.04
CA GLU A 105 -13.16 5.82 -13.56
C GLU A 105 -13.30 7.21 -12.96
N PHE A 106 -12.29 7.65 -12.22
CA PHE A 106 -12.39 8.89 -11.45
C PHE A 106 -11.41 9.99 -11.85
N GLY A 107 -10.38 9.66 -12.61
CA GLY A 107 -9.41 10.66 -13.03
C GLY A 107 -8.45 11.11 -11.97
N PHE A 108 -8.00 10.20 -11.10
CA PHE A 108 -7.10 10.55 -10.00
C PHE A 108 -5.64 10.72 -10.42
N ASP A 109 -5.24 10.11 -11.53
CA ASP A 109 -3.85 10.18 -12.03
C ASP A 109 -2.85 9.57 -11.03
N LEU A 110 -3.27 8.50 -10.39
CA LEU A 110 -2.47 7.90 -9.32
C LEU A 110 -1.15 7.34 -9.80
N LEU A 111 -1.16 6.66 -10.93
CA LEU A 111 0.04 5.97 -11.37
C LEU A 111 1.14 6.90 -11.83
N ASN A 112 0.79 8.06 -12.33
CA ASN A 112 1.79 9.00 -12.79
C ASN A 112 2.53 9.70 -11.65
N ARG A 113 2.00 9.59 -10.42
CA ARG A 113 2.58 10.27 -9.27
C ARG A 113 3.14 9.31 -8.25
N MET A 114 3.13 8.03 -8.59
CA MET A 114 3.53 6.99 -7.66
C MET A 114 4.97 7.12 -7.18
N LYS A 115 5.19 6.80 -5.91
CA LYS A 115 6.53 6.73 -5.32
C LYS A 115 6.66 5.44 -4.54
N VAL A 116 7.84 4.85 -4.56
CA VAL A 116 8.09 3.62 -3.85
C VAL A 116 9.21 3.85 -2.85
N THR A 117 8.96 3.47 -1.62
CA THR A 117 9.95 3.57 -0.56
C THR A 117 10.20 2.18 -0.02
N TYR A 118 11.46 1.82 0.12
CA TYR A 118 11.84 0.55 0.69
C TYR A 118 12.44 0.79 2.07
N VAL A 119 12.08 -0.07 2.99
CA VAL A 119 12.69 -0.06 4.31
C VAL A 119 13.38 -1.39 4.46
N GLU A 120 14.70 -1.38 4.41
CA GLU A 120 15.50 -2.59 4.52
C GLU A 120 16.49 -2.41 5.64
N LYS A 121 16.48 -3.31 6.58
CA LYS A 121 17.44 -3.30 7.69
C LYS A 121 17.50 -1.93 8.36
N GLY A 122 16.36 -1.30 8.49
CA GLY A 122 16.29 -0.01 9.15
C GLY A 122 16.61 1.19 8.30
N GLU A 123 16.99 0.97 7.05
CA GLU A 123 17.27 2.07 6.14
C GLU A 123 16.12 2.31 5.21
N THR A 124 15.88 3.56 4.89
CA THR A 124 14.79 3.94 4.00
C THR A 124 15.35 4.41 2.67
N LYS A 125 14.82 3.84 1.59
CA LYS A 125 15.23 4.23 0.23
C LYS A 125 13.98 4.54 -0.57
N THR A 126 13.98 5.69 -1.21
CA THR A 126 12.84 6.12 -2.00
C THR A 126 13.21 6.21 -3.46
N VAL A 127 12.36 5.65 -4.31
CA VAL A 127 12.58 5.68 -5.75
C VAL A 127 11.36 6.34 -6.38
N GLY A 128 11.61 7.38 -7.16
CA GLY A 128 10.53 8.03 -7.88
C GLY A 128 10.30 7.31 -9.19
N LEU A 129 9.08 7.21 -9.59
CA LEU A 129 8.73 6.55 -10.85
C LEU A 129 8.06 7.51 -11.79
#